data_a71db9f349e4a85f3c9623c5eb582cfe
#
_entry.id   a71db9f349e4a85f3c9623c5eb582cfe
#
_cell.length_a   1.000
_cell.length_b   1.000
_cell.length_c   1.000
_cell.angle_alpha   90.00
_cell.angle_beta   90.00
_cell.angle_gamma   90.00
#
_symmetry.space_group_name_H-M   'P 1'
#
loop_
_entity.id
_entity.type
_entity.pdbx_description
1 polymer ?
#
loop_
_entity_poly.entity_id
_entity_poly.type
_entity_poly.pdbx_seq_one_letter_code
_entity_poly.pdbx_strand_id
1 'polypeptide(L)'
;MQCAPVAPRDAITEDLDVAILGAGWSGILAGYHLKKAGVSTFRNIDHAGDFGGVWYWNRYPGLQCDNDAYCYLPLLEETGFMPSKKFADGWEILEYCQLIATRFGLYDNALFHTRVTEMRWDEKIARWRIRTNRGDEIRARFVVMASGLLNIPKLPGIPGIKNFKGKMFHSARWDYAYTGGTRKTPVLDKLADKRVAIVGTGATAVQAQRTPSTVDGRVNPRTDPEWARSLKPGWQKERQANSTAPRWSASAGAGRA
;
A
#
# COMPACT_ATOMS: atom_id res chain seq x y z
N MET A 1 -6.94 9.05 -14.46
CA MET A 1 -6.57 7.74 -15.03
C MET A 1 -7.72 6.80 -14.73
N GLN A 2 -8.54 6.48 -15.72
CA GLN A 2 -9.51 5.40 -15.61
C GLN A 2 -8.70 4.11 -15.45
N CYS A 3 -9.05 3.30 -14.45
CA CYS A 3 -8.51 1.94 -14.40
C CYS A 3 -8.80 1.28 -15.74
N ALA A 4 -7.81 0.55 -16.28
CA ALA A 4 -8.04 -0.28 -17.46
C ALA A 4 -9.33 -1.11 -17.22
N PRO A 5 -10.14 -1.33 -18.26
CA PRO A 5 -11.33 -2.16 -18.12
C PRO A 5 -10.91 -3.50 -17.53
N VAL A 6 -11.54 -3.85 -16.42
CA VAL A 6 -11.28 -5.12 -15.74
C VAL A 6 -11.71 -6.23 -16.66
N ALA A 7 -10.80 -7.14 -16.99
CA ALA A 7 -11.14 -8.31 -17.79
C ALA A 7 -12.32 -9.05 -17.15
N PRO A 8 -13.36 -9.38 -17.93
CA PRO A 8 -14.47 -10.19 -17.42
C PRO A 8 -13.92 -11.55 -16.98
N ARG A 9 -14.33 -12.01 -15.83
CA ARG A 9 -14.19 -13.39 -15.38
C ARG A 9 -15.54 -13.88 -14.88
N ASP A 10 -15.77 -15.14 -14.95
CA ASP A 10 -16.96 -15.76 -14.40
C ASP A 10 -16.98 -15.62 -12.86
N ALA A 11 -18.19 -15.61 -12.31
CA ALA A 11 -18.39 -15.67 -10.88
C ALA A 11 -17.89 -17.02 -10.34
N ILE A 12 -17.22 -16.99 -9.21
CA ILE A 12 -16.70 -18.20 -8.56
C ILE A 12 -17.56 -18.58 -7.36
N THR A 13 -17.67 -19.88 -7.12
CA THR A 13 -18.24 -20.45 -5.90
C THR A 13 -17.20 -21.39 -5.32
N GLU A 14 -16.68 -21.07 -4.13
CA GLU A 14 -15.63 -21.87 -3.51
C GLU A 14 -15.72 -21.90 -1.97
N ASP A 15 -15.19 -22.98 -1.39
CA ASP A 15 -15.00 -23.14 0.04
C ASP A 15 -13.54 -22.92 0.40
N LEU A 16 -13.30 -22.09 1.43
CA LEU A 16 -11.96 -21.72 1.88
C LEU A 16 -11.77 -22.02 3.37
N ASP A 17 -10.56 -22.27 3.77
CA ASP A 17 -10.20 -22.17 5.18
C ASP A 17 -10.14 -20.70 5.60
N VAL A 18 -9.51 -19.83 4.81
CA VAL A 18 -9.33 -18.42 5.16
C VAL A 18 -9.63 -17.48 4.01
N ALA A 19 -10.50 -16.49 4.26
CA ALA A 19 -10.64 -15.33 3.39
C ALA A 19 -9.90 -14.13 3.99
N ILE A 20 -8.96 -13.54 3.24
CA ILE A 20 -8.20 -12.36 3.63
C ILE A 20 -8.77 -11.16 2.87
N LEU A 21 -9.35 -10.20 3.58
CA LEU A 21 -9.97 -9.02 2.98
C LEU A 21 -8.98 -7.86 2.94
N GLY A 22 -8.26 -7.76 1.82
CA GLY A 22 -7.24 -6.76 1.56
C GLY A 22 -5.93 -7.36 1.05
N ALA A 23 -5.21 -6.58 0.25
CA ALA A 23 -3.93 -6.92 -0.36
C ALA A 23 -2.82 -5.90 -0.05
N GLY A 24 -2.94 -5.17 1.06
CA GLY A 24 -1.88 -4.37 1.65
C GLY A 24 -0.94 -5.22 2.51
N TRP A 25 -0.09 -4.59 3.33
CA TRP A 25 0.88 -5.29 4.18
C TRP A 25 0.26 -6.41 5.02
N SER A 26 -0.85 -6.12 5.70
CA SER A 26 -1.51 -7.12 6.53
C SER A 26 -1.99 -8.33 5.72
N GLY A 27 -2.54 -8.09 4.52
CA GLY A 27 -2.98 -9.15 3.63
C GLY A 27 -1.83 -9.98 3.05
N ILE A 28 -0.73 -9.33 2.66
CA ILE A 28 0.49 -9.98 2.18
C ILE A 28 1.09 -10.87 3.28
N LEU A 29 1.24 -10.34 4.48
CA LEU A 29 1.80 -11.08 5.60
C LEU A 29 0.92 -12.24 6.03
N ALA A 30 -0.41 -12.04 6.07
CA ALA A 30 -1.35 -13.13 6.34
C ALA A 30 -1.21 -14.26 5.31
N GLY A 31 -1.20 -13.94 4.02
CA GLY A 31 -1.00 -14.92 2.96
C GLY A 31 0.34 -15.65 3.05
N TYR A 32 1.42 -14.91 3.29
CA TYR A 32 2.75 -15.49 3.50
C TYR A 32 2.78 -16.49 4.66
N HIS A 33 2.25 -16.10 5.82
CA HIS A 33 2.26 -16.97 6.99
C HIS A 33 1.33 -18.18 6.86
N LEU A 34 0.20 -18.04 6.16
CA LEU A 34 -0.68 -19.18 5.86
C LEU A 34 0.04 -20.19 4.95
N LYS A 35 0.68 -19.74 3.87
CA LYS A 35 1.49 -20.63 3.02
C LYS A 35 2.61 -21.31 3.81
N LYS A 36 3.33 -20.57 4.64
CA LYS A 36 4.39 -21.10 5.49
C LYS A 36 3.88 -22.15 6.49
N ALA A 37 2.63 -22.03 6.95
CA ALA A 37 1.95 -22.98 7.82
C ALA A 37 1.29 -24.15 7.07
N GLY A 38 1.41 -24.21 5.73
CA GLY A 38 0.84 -25.28 4.92
C GLY A 38 -0.67 -25.12 4.62
N VAL A 39 -1.27 -23.97 4.91
CA VAL A 39 -2.66 -23.68 4.57
C VAL A 39 -2.71 -23.19 3.12
N SER A 40 -3.31 -23.97 2.24
CA SER A 40 -3.37 -23.69 0.80
C SER A 40 -4.71 -23.10 0.35
N THR A 41 -5.79 -23.37 1.09
CA THR A 41 -7.15 -22.96 0.73
C THR A 41 -7.49 -21.59 1.31
N PHE A 42 -6.87 -20.54 0.74
CA PHE A 42 -7.18 -19.15 1.09
C PHE A 42 -7.22 -18.24 -0.14
N ARG A 43 -7.85 -17.08 0.01
CA ARG A 43 -7.85 -16.00 -0.99
C ARG A 43 -7.56 -14.65 -0.35
N ASN A 44 -6.69 -13.85 -1.01
CA ASN A 44 -6.62 -12.41 -0.80
C ASN A 44 -7.64 -11.73 -1.72
N ILE A 45 -8.61 -11.04 -1.16
CA ILE A 45 -9.68 -10.38 -1.92
C ILE A 45 -9.51 -8.87 -1.79
N ASP A 46 -9.27 -8.18 -2.90
CA ASP A 46 -9.11 -6.72 -2.91
C ASP A 46 -9.76 -6.09 -4.14
N HIS A 47 -10.28 -4.87 -3.95
CA HIS A 47 -10.79 -4.06 -5.05
C HIS A 47 -9.69 -3.33 -5.84
N ALA A 48 -8.46 -3.32 -5.34
CA ALA A 48 -7.28 -2.91 -6.10
C ALA A 48 -6.99 -3.88 -7.25
N GLY A 49 -6.18 -3.44 -8.19
CA GLY A 49 -5.74 -4.29 -9.31
C GLY A 49 -4.46 -5.06 -9.03
N ASP A 50 -3.87 -4.88 -7.82
CA ASP A 50 -2.61 -5.53 -7.45
C ASP A 50 -2.39 -5.45 -5.93
N PHE A 51 -1.39 -6.19 -5.44
CA PHE A 51 -0.87 -6.02 -4.09
C PHE A 51 -0.29 -4.63 -3.89
N GLY A 52 -0.31 -4.15 -2.62
CA GLY A 52 0.29 -2.89 -2.22
C GLY A 52 -0.57 -2.01 -1.31
N GLY A 53 -1.88 -2.22 -1.24
CA GLY A 53 -2.76 -1.47 -0.34
C GLY A 53 -2.65 0.04 -0.52
N VAL A 54 -2.28 0.78 0.53
CA VAL A 54 -2.12 2.25 0.47
C VAL A 54 -1.06 2.68 -0.53
N TRP A 55 -0.03 1.88 -0.77
CA TRP A 55 1.03 2.15 -1.74
C TRP A 55 0.58 1.93 -3.19
N TYR A 56 -0.40 1.10 -3.42
CA TYR A 56 -1.09 0.99 -4.70
C TYR A 56 -2.00 2.21 -4.95
N TRP A 57 -2.78 2.62 -3.93
CA TRP A 57 -3.81 3.63 -4.09
C TRP A 57 -3.28 5.05 -4.07
N ASN A 58 -2.33 5.39 -3.21
CA ASN A 58 -1.77 6.73 -3.12
C ASN A 58 -0.70 6.94 -4.20
N ARG A 59 -0.87 8.01 -4.99
CA ARG A 59 -0.06 8.21 -6.20
C ARG A 59 0.46 9.64 -6.35
N TYR A 60 0.40 10.44 -5.28
CA TYR A 60 0.87 11.81 -5.33
C TYR A 60 2.41 11.87 -5.44
N PRO A 61 2.93 12.97 -6.03
CA PRO A 61 4.37 13.18 -6.16
C PRO A 61 5.04 13.32 -4.80
N GLY A 62 6.23 12.76 -4.66
CA GLY A 62 6.99 12.80 -3.42
C GLY A 62 6.47 11.88 -2.32
N LEU A 63 5.55 10.95 -2.62
CA LEU A 63 5.08 9.95 -1.68
C LEU A 63 6.24 9.12 -1.13
N GLN A 64 6.41 9.16 0.20
CA GLN A 64 7.44 8.42 0.93
C GLN A 64 6.86 7.81 2.21
N CYS A 65 7.56 6.82 2.75
CA CYS A 65 7.30 6.37 4.11
C CYS A 65 7.87 7.37 5.12
N ASP A 66 7.11 7.72 6.15
CA ASP A 66 7.56 8.62 7.22
C ASP A 66 8.35 7.86 8.31
N ASN A 67 8.36 6.54 8.26
CA ASN A 67 9.13 5.69 9.15
C ASN A 67 10.40 5.17 8.46
N ASP A 68 11.40 4.80 9.28
CA ASP A 68 12.59 4.11 8.79
C ASP A 68 12.19 2.84 8.03
N ALA A 69 12.63 2.72 6.79
CA ALA A 69 12.26 1.62 5.91
C ALA A 69 12.60 0.23 6.47
N TYR A 70 13.66 0.13 7.29
CA TYR A 70 14.01 -1.14 7.94
C TYR A 70 13.03 -1.59 9.01
N CYS A 71 12.36 -0.64 9.66
CA CYS A 71 11.34 -0.96 10.65
C CYS A 71 9.98 -1.17 9.98
N TYR A 72 9.76 -0.52 8.86
CA TYR A 72 8.47 -0.50 8.19
C TYR A 72 8.27 -1.65 7.19
N LEU A 73 9.32 -2.02 6.44
CA LEU A 73 9.24 -3.07 5.42
C LEU A 73 9.41 -4.45 6.04
N PRO A 74 8.44 -5.33 5.92
CA PRO A 74 8.54 -6.68 6.47
C PRO A 74 9.32 -7.61 5.55
N LEU A 75 9.78 -8.74 6.09
CA LEU A 75 10.43 -9.83 5.34
C LEU A 75 11.71 -9.42 4.58
N LEU A 76 12.44 -8.43 5.08
CA LEU A 76 13.70 -7.99 4.46
C LEU A 76 14.74 -9.09 4.44
N GLU A 77 14.83 -9.89 5.52
CA GLU A 77 15.76 -11.01 5.61
C GLU A 77 15.38 -12.13 4.62
N GLU A 78 14.09 -12.46 4.54
CA GLU A 78 13.58 -13.52 3.68
C GLU A 78 13.70 -13.16 2.20
N THR A 79 13.61 -11.89 1.87
CA THR A 79 13.71 -11.41 0.50
C THR A 79 15.11 -11.00 0.09
N GLY A 80 15.97 -10.67 1.04
CA GLY A 80 17.27 -10.03 0.78
C GLY A 80 17.14 -8.62 0.20
N PHE A 81 15.95 -8.02 0.28
CA PHE A 81 15.72 -6.68 -0.24
C PHE A 81 16.38 -5.62 0.66
N MET A 82 17.01 -4.65 0.03
CA MET A 82 17.61 -3.51 0.70
C MET A 82 16.96 -2.22 0.19
N PRO A 83 16.22 -1.47 1.03
CA PRO A 83 15.63 -0.22 0.61
C PRO A 83 16.70 0.79 0.18
N SER A 84 16.41 1.58 -0.85
CA SER A 84 17.37 2.53 -1.43
C SER A 84 17.72 3.68 -0.49
N LYS A 85 16.83 4.01 0.46
CA LYS A 85 17.00 5.09 1.41
C LYS A 85 16.20 4.86 2.70
N LYS A 86 16.56 5.63 3.74
CA LYS A 86 15.94 5.54 5.07
C LYS A 86 14.41 5.70 5.02
N PHE A 87 13.94 6.68 4.26
CA PHE A 87 12.51 6.91 4.02
C PHE A 87 12.21 6.53 2.57
N ALA A 88 11.87 5.25 2.36
CA ALA A 88 11.67 4.69 1.03
C ALA A 88 10.53 5.39 0.28
N ASP A 89 10.69 5.54 -1.02
CA ASP A 89 9.66 6.10 -1.90
C ASP A 89 8.46 5.17 -2.03
N GLY A 90 7.29 5.75 -2.15
CA GLY A 90 6.06 4.96 -2.25
C GLY A 90 5.99 4.06 -3.49
N TRP A 91 6.68 4.38 -4.58
CA TRP A 91 6.80 3.49 -5.74
C TRP A 91 7.71 2.30 -5.46
N GLU A 92 8.81 2.49 -4.71
CA GLU A 92 9.73 1.42 -4.30
C GLU A 92 9.02 0.45 -3.35
N ILE A 93 8.25 0.98 -2.39
CA ILE A 93 7.48 0.17 -1.45
C ILE A 93 6.41 -0.65 -2.19
N LEU A 94 5.75 -0.08 -3.21
CA LEU A 94 4.80 -0.82 -4.04
C LEU A 94 5.49 -1.97 -4.77
N GLU A 95 6.63 -1.71 -5.42
CA GLU A 95 7.40 -2.74 -6.12
C GLU A 95 7.86 -3.83 -5.14
N TYR A 96 8.18 -3.45 -3.92
CA TYR A 96 8.54 -4.42 -2.87
C TYR A 96 7.34 -5.28 -2.44
N CYS A 97 6.13 -4.71 -2.31
CA CYS A 97 4.91 -5.50 -2.08
C CYS A 97 4.71 -6.57 -3.17
N GLN A 98 4.89 -6.18 -4.43
CA GLN A 98 4.75 -7.05 -5.59
C GLN A 98 5.85 -8.12 -5.64
N LEU A 99 7.07 -7.76 -5.27
CA LEU A 99 8.20 -8.69 -5.15
C LEU A 99 7.90 -9.79 -4.13
N ILE A 100 7.41 -9.43 -2.92
CA ILE A 100 7.01 -10.41 -1.91
C ILE A 100 5.91 -11.31 -2.45
N ALA A 101 4.87 -10.72 -3.04
CA ALA A 101 3.75 -11.47 -3.57
C ALA A 101 4.17 -12.47 -4.67
N THR A 102 5.08 -12.06 -5.55
CA THR A 102 5.65 -12.93 -6.59
C THR A 102 6.51 -14.02 -5.98
N ARG A 103 7.46 -13.64 -5.12
CA ARG A 103 8.43 -14.58 -4.54
C ARG A 103 7.79 -15.71 -3.74
N PHE A 104 6.71 -15.39 -3.04
CA PHE A 104 5.99 -16.36 -2.21
C PHE A 104 4.70 -16.89 -2.86
N GLY A 105 4.50 -16.65 -4.17
CA GLY A 105 3.38 -17.21 -4.96
C GLY A 105 2.01 -16.76 -4.47
N LEU A 106 1.86 -15.53 -3.95
CA LEU A 106 0.59 -15.05 -3.42
C LEU A 106 -0.42 -14.70 -4.52
N TYR A 107 0.06 -14.45 -5.74
CA TYR A 107 -0.80 -14.15 -6.89
C TYR A 107 -1.77 -15.28 -7.22
N ASP A 108 -1.38 -16.54 -7.01
CA ASP A 108 -2.22 -17.72 -7.23
C ASP A 108 -3.47 -17.72 -6.35
N ASN A 109 -3.38 -17.03 -5.21
CA ASN A 109 -4.45 -16.92 -4.23
C ASN A 109 -5.18 -15.57 -4.25
N ALA A 110 -4.87 -14.68 -5.22
CA ALA A 110 -5.40 -13.32 -5.23
C ALA A 110 -6.66 -13.18 -6.10
N LEU A 111 -7.64 -12.44 -5.61
CA LEU A 111 -8.82 -11.99 -6.33
C LEU A 111 -8.82 -10.46 -6.36
N PHE A 112 -8.21 -9.89 -7.38
CA PHE A 112 -8.16 -8.45 -7.59
C PHE A 112 -9.39 -7.92 -8.31
N HIS A 113 -9.56 -6.58 -8.29
CA HIS A 113 -10.73 -5.88 -8.81
C HIS A 113 -12.04 -6.44 -8.25
N THR A 114 -11.97 -6.98 -7.04
CA THR A 114 -13.05 -7.70 -6.40
C THR A 114 -13.38 -7.05 -5.06
N ARG A 115 -14.56 -6.45 -4.96
CA ARG A 115 -15.02 -5.80 -3.73
C ARG A 115 -16.01 -6.71 -3.01
N VAL A 116 -15.74 -6.99 -1.75
CA VAL A 116 -16.74 -7.64 -0.89
C VAL A 116 -17.91 -6.68 -0.67
N THR A 117 -19.10 -7.14 -0.97
CA THR A 117 -20.36 -6.39 -0.83
C THR A 117 -21.17 -6.84 0.37
N GLU A 118 -21.01 -8.08 0.77
CA GLU A 118 -21.68 -8.66 1.93
C GLU A 118 -20.78 -9.71 2.59
N MET A 119 -20.78 -9.75 3.89
CA MET A 119 -20.16 -10.79 4.71
C MET A 119 -21.08 -11.12 5.88
N ARG A 120 -21.48 -12.38 5.98
CA ARG A 120 -22.42 -12.84 7.00
C ARG A 120 -22.02 -14.22 7.52
N TRP A 121 -22.07 -14.37 8.83
CA TRP A 121 -21.92 -15.69 9.44
C TRP A 121 -23.17 -16.54 9.22
N ASP A 122 -22.99 -17.80 8.84
CA ASP A 122 -24.05 -18.78 8.68
C ASP A 122 -23.86 -19.92 9.70
N GLU A 123 -24.68 -19.91 10.75
CA GLU A 123 -24.64 -20.88 11.84
C GLU A 123 -24.86 -22.32 11.37
N LYS A 124 -25.70 -22.52 10.33
CA LYS A 124 -26.06 -23.86 9.88
C LYS A 124 -24.88 -24.62 9.27
N ILE A 125 -23.98 -23.89 8.65
CA ILE A 125 -22.79 -24.47 7.99
C ILE A 125 -21.49 -24.10 8.69
N ALA A 126 -21.56 -23.30 9.77
CA ALA A 126 -20.41 -22.78 10.51
C ALA A 126 -19.36 -22.14 9.57
N ARG A 127 -19.82 -21.22 8.71
CA ARG A 127 -18.99 -20.53 7.71
C ARG A 127 -19.39 -19.07 7.55
N TRP A 128 -18.42 -18.23 7.22
CA TRP A 128 -18.66 -16.93 6.68
C TRP A 128 -19.09 -17.04 5.23
N ARG A 129 -20.28 -16.52 4.90
CA ARG A 129 -20.70 -16.30 3.51
C ARG A 129 -20.25 -14.94 3.06
N ILE A 130 -19.49 -14.88 1.98
CA ILE A 130 -18.91 -13.65 1.43
C ILE A 130 -19.40 -13.52 0.00
N ARG A 131 -20.02 -12.37 -0.31
CA ARG A 131 -20.43 -12.00 -1.66
C ARG A 131 -19.62 -10.85 -2.18
N THR A 132 -19.40 -10.79 -3.47
CA THR A 132 -18.62 -9.74 -4.11
C THR A 132 -19.42 -9.02 -5.20
N ASN A 133 -18.89 -7.88 -5.64
CA ASN A 133 -19.45 -7.13 -6.78
C ASN A 133 -19.31 -7.88 -8.13
N ARG A 134 -18.65 -9.02 -8.16
CA ARG A 134 -18.47 -9.87 -9.34
C ARG A 134 -19.40 -11.09 -9.33
N GLY A 135 -20.33 -11.17 -8.39
CA GLY A 135 -21.25 -12.28 -8.23
C GLY A 135 -20.67 -13.51 -7.55
N ASP A 136 -19.46 -13.42 -6.98
CA ASP A 136 -18.84 -14.54 -6.28
C ASP A 136 -19.59 -14.89 -5.00
N GLU A 137 -19.63 -16.19 -4.68
CA GLU A 137 -20.10 -16.75 -3.42
C GLU A 137 -18.98 -17.56 -2.78
N ILE A 138 -18.33 -17.00 -1.78
CA ILE A 138 -17.22 -17.63 -1.07
C ILE A 138 -17.67 -17.99 0.34
N ARG A 139 -17.36 -19.22 0.76
CA ARG A 139 -17.63 -19.70 2.12
C ARG A 139 -16.30 -19.96 2.82
N ALA A 140 -16.02 -19.24 3.90
CA ALA A 140 -14.76 -19.35 4.62
C ALA A 140 -14.95 -19.75 6.08
N ARG A 141 -14.03 -20.55 6.62
CA ARG A 141 -13.99 -20.88 8.07
C ARG A 141 -13.56 -19.68 8.89
N PHE A 142 -12.55 -18.96 8.40
CA PHE A 142 -11.98 -17.79 9.04
C PHE A 142 -11.93 -16.61 8.10
N VAL A 143 -12.01 -15.41 8.66
CA VAL A 143 -11.83 -14.16 7.93
C VAL A 143 -10.74 -13.34 8.60
N VAL A 144 -9.78 -12.89 7.81
CA VAL A 144 -8.76 -11.93 8.22
C VAL A 144 -9.12 -10.56 7.64
N MET A 145 -9.45 -9.60 8.52
CA MET A 145 -9.74 -8.23 8.12
C MET A 145 -8.43 -7.45 7.93
N ALA A 146 -8.04 -7.25 6.68
CA ALA A 146 -6.81 -6.57 6.28
C ALA A 146 -7.07 -5.34 5.40
N SER A 147 -8.26 -4.72 5.52
CA SER A 147 -8.78 -3.71 4.60
C SER A 147 -8.09 -2.34 4.68
N GLY A 148 -7.31 -2.06 5.73
CA GLY A 148 -6.67 -0.76 5.93
C GLY A 148 -7.65 0.39 6.16
N LEU A 149 -7.14 1.63 6.23
CA LEU A 149 -7.94 2.81 6.54
C LEU A 149 -7.82 3.94 5.49
N LEU A 150 -6.76 3.97 4.67
CA LEU A 150 -6.36 5.13 3.88
C LEU A 150 -6.46 4.91 2.36
N ASN A 151 -7.39 4.09 1.91
CA ASN A 151 -7.53 3.73 0.49
C ASN A 151 -8.70 4.43 -0.22
N ILE A 152 -9.67 4.99 0.53
CA ILE A 152 -10.85 5.64 -0.04
C ILE A 152 -10.70 7.16 0.06
N PRO A 153 -10.59 7.88 -1.08
CA PRO A 153 -10.54 9.33 -1.08
C PRO A 153 -11.83 9.94 -0.54
N LYS A 154 -11.69 10.95 0.32
CA LYS A 154 -12.83 11.74 0.81
C LYS A 154 -12.51 13.21 0.64
N LEU A 155 -13.36 13.91 -0.11
CA LEU A 155 -13.26 15.36 -0.23
C LEU A 155 -13.88 16.03 0.98
N PRO A 156 -13.33 17.19 1.42
CA PRO A 156 -13.92 17.96 2.51
C PRO A 156 -15.30 18.49 2.12
N GLY A 157 -16.20 18.57 3.10
CA GLY A 157 -17.56 19.12 2.92
C GLY A 157 -17.60 20.65 2.92
N ILE A 158 -16.75 21.30 2.12
CA ILE A 158 -16.66 22.76 2.03
C ILE A 158 -17.85 23.29 1.21
N PRO A 159 -18.66 24.24 1.74
CA PRO A 159 -19.71 24.87 0.97
C PRO A 159 -19.17 25.51 -0.30
N GLY A 160 -19.81 25.25 -1.43
CA GLY A 160 -19.39 25.80 -2.71
C GLY A 160 -18.22 25.13 -3.40
N ILE A 161 -17.66 24.03 -2.88
CA ILE A 161 -16.54 23.31 -3.48
C ILE A 161 -16.82 22.92 -4.95
N LYS A 162 -18.08 22.61 -5.29
CA LYS A 162 -18.51 22.28 -6.66
C LYS A 162 -18.51 23.48 -7.60
N ASN A 163 -18.44 24.70 -7.07
CA ASN A 163 -18.42 25.95 -7.87
C ASN A 163 -17.01 26.32 -8.33
N PHE A 164 -15.99 25.64 -7.82
CA PHE A 164 -14.62 25.87 -8.25
C PHE A 164 -14.45 25.55 -9.73
N LYS A 165 -13.94 26.52 -10.48
CA LYS A 165 -13.82 26.43 -11.96
C LYS A 165 -12.52 25.82 -12.44
N GLY A 166 -11.53 25.71 -11.55
CA GLY A 166 -10.24 25.10 -11.86
C GLY A 166 -10.29 23.57 -11.81
N LYS A 167 -9.21 22.93 -12.23
CA LYS A 167 -9.04 21.48 -12.09
C LYS A 167 -8.85 21.12 -10.62
N MET A 168 -9.61 20.15 -10.15
CA MET A 168 -9.54 19.63 -8.77
C MET A 168 -9.49 18.10 -8.80
N PHE A 169 -8.63 17.52 -7.99
CA PHE A 169 -8.54 16.07 -7.76
C PHE A 169 -8.00 15.79 -6.36
N HIS A 170 -8.30 14.61 -5.86
CA HIS A 170 -7.76 14.15 -4.58
C HIS A 170 -6.30 13.68 -4.75
N SER A 171 -5.41 14.04 -3.83
CA SER A 171 -3.97 13.70 -3.88
C SER A 171 -3.72 12.20 -4.07
N ALA A 172 -4.48 11.32 -3.42
CA ALA A 172 -4.36 9.87 -3.58
C ALA A 172 -4.61 9.38 -5.02
N ARG A 173 -5.26 10.18 -5.85
CA ARG A 173 -5.55 9.91 -7.27
C ARG A 173 -4.95 10.99 -8.14
N TRP A 174 -3.65 11.25 -7.95
CA TRP A 174 -2.94 12.31 -8.66
C TRP A 174 -3.05 12.18 -10.17
N ASP A 175 -3.38 13.28 -10.81
CA ASP A 175 -3.58 13.35 -12.27
C ASP A 175 -2.30 13.79 -12.99
N TYR A 176 -1.39 12.86 -13.22
CA TYR A 176 -0.15 13.12 -13.96
C TYR A 176 -0.36 13.54 -15.42
N ALA A 177 -1.48 13.14 -16.03
CA ALA A 177 -1.80 13.60 -17.38
C ALA A 177 -2.01 15.12 -17.40
N TYR A 178 -2.59 15.67 -16.34
CA TYR A 178 -2.79 17.10 -16.16
C TYR A 178 -1.55 17.83 -15.64
N THR A 179 -0.81 17.25 -14.72
CA THR A 179 0.30 17.92 -14.02
C THR A 179 1.66 17.73 -14.68
N GLY A 180 1.82 16.73 -15.53
CA GLY A 180 3.11 16.27 -16.03
C GLY A 180 3.78 15.28 -15.08
N GLY A 181 4.90 14.69 -15.52
CA GLY A 181 5.70 13.76 -14.76
C GLY A 181 5.09 12.37 -14.59
N THR A 182 5.69 11.60 -13.69
CA THR A 182 5.27 10.25 -13.28
C THR A 182 5.48 10.05 -11.77
N ARG A 183 5.06 8.92 -11.22
CA ARG A 183 5.33 8.57 -9.81
C ARG A 183 6.84 8.50 -9.50
N LYS A 184 7.64 7.98 -10.42
CA LYS A 184 9.09 7.81 -10.25
C LYS A 184 9.85 9.11 -10.54
N THR A 185 9.35 9.89 -11.50
CA THR A 185 9.97 11.14 -11.94
C THR A 185 8.91 12.25 -11.93
N PRO A 186 8.60 12.81 -10.76
CA PRO A 186 7.50 13.75 -10.61
C PRO A 186 7.90 15.18 -11.03
N VAL A 187 8.30 15.36 -12.28
CA VAL A 187 8.52 16.70 -12.85
C VAL A 187 7.16 17.26 -13.26
N LEU A 188 6.67 18.23 -12.51
CA LEU A 188 5.31 18.77 -12.67
C LEU A 188 5.30 19.96 -13.65
N ASP A 189 5.91 19.80 -14.81
CA ASP A 189 6.18 20.83 -15.83
C ASP A 189 4.92 21.53 -16.34
N LYS A 190 3.80 20.82 -16.41
CA LYS A 190 2.51 21.37 -16.84
C LYS A 190 1.83 22.27 -15.80
N LEU A 191 2.44 22.44 -14.63
CA LEU A 191 1.95 23.36 -13.59
C LEU A 191 2.71 24.69 -13.54
N ALA A 192 3.72 24.90 -14.38
CA ALA A 192 4.60 26.07 -14.33
C ALA A 192 3.86 27.41 -14.44
N ASP A 193 2.78 27.45 -15.22
CA ASP A 193 1.93 28.64 -15.46
C ASP A 193 0.70 28.71 -14.54
N LYS A 194 0.57 27.79 -13.57
CA LYS A 194 -0.65 27.63 -12.76
C LYS A 194 -0.46 28.01 -11.31
N ARG A 195 -1.50 28.59 -10.71
CA ARG A 195 -1.59 28.72 -9.27
C ARG A 195 -2.18 27.45 -8.70
N VAL A 196 -1.41 26.75 -7.86
CA VAL A 196 -1.79 25.47 -7.27
C VAL A 196 -2.05 25.66 -5.78
N ALA A 197 -3.16 25.13 -5.30
CA ALA A 197 -3.48 25.09 -3.87
C ALA A 197 -3.60 23.62 -3.43
N ILE A 198 -3.01 23.29 -2.28
CA ILE A 198 -3.15 22.01 -1.60
C ILE A 198 -3.93 22.24 -0.32
N VAL A 199 -5.06 21.54 -0.17
CA VAL A 199 -5.91 21.63 1.02
C VAL A 199 -5.59 20.46 1.93
N GLY A 200 -5.05 20.75 3.11
CA GLY A 200 -4.67 19.77 4.12
C GLY A 200 -3.27 20.03 4.69
N THR A 201 -3.00 19.48 5.87
CA THR A 201 -1.74 19.66 6.62
C THR A 201 -1.10 18.34 7.05
N GLY A 202 -1.61 17.20 6.59
CA GLY A 202 -1.05 15.89 6.86
C GLY A 202 0.19 15.59 6.03
N ALA A 203 0.82 14.42 6.27
CA ALA A 203 2.03 13.96 5.58
C ALA A 203 1.93 14.10 4.05
N THR A 204 0.80 13.75 3.46
CA THR A 204 0.54 13.89 2.02
C THR A 204 0.76 15.31 1.50
N ALA A 205 0.24 16.32 2.21
CA ALA A 205 0.38 17.72 1.78
C ALA A 205 1.83 18.16 1.88
N VAL A 206 2.51 17.82 2.97
CA VAL A 206 3.93 18.13 3.20
C VAL A 206 4.81 17.50 2.12
N GLN A 207 4.60 16.22 1.81
CA GLN A 207 5.38 15.48 0.81
C GLN A 207 5.12 15.99 -0.60
N ALA A 208 3.86 16.25 -0.96
CA ALA A 208 3.50 16.76 -2.29
C ALA A 208 4.05 18.17 -2.54
N GLN A 209 4.14 19.02 -1.52
CA GLN A 209 4.73 20.36 -1.62
C GLN A 209 6.25 20.33 -1.81
N ARG A 210 6.93 19.30 -1.31
CA ARG A 210 8.39 19.14 -1.42
C ARG A 210 8.84 18.71 -2.81
N THR A 211 7.94 18.22 -3.62
CA THR A 211 8.28 17.79 -4.98
C THR A 211 8.74 19.02 -5.77
N PRO A 212 9.93 18.98 -6.40
CA PRO A 212 10.39 20.08 -7.22
C PRO A 212 9.40 20.32 -8.35
N SER A 213 8.52 21.28 -8.18
CA SER A 213 7.80 21.86 -9.30
C SER A 213 8.69 22.96 -9.84
N THR A 214 8.76 23.09 -11.15
CA THR A 214 9.34 24.27 -11.81
C THR A 214 8.55 25.53 -11.49
N VAL A 215 7.50 25.41 -10.68
CA VAL A 215 6.71 26.51 -10.16
C VAL A 215 7.50 27.17 -9.04
N ASP A 216 8.20 28.22 -9.42
CA ASP A 216 8.68 29.29 -8.55
C ASP A 216 9.55 28.90 -7.34
N GLY A 217 10.48 27.96 -7.49
CA GLY A 217 11.68 27.78 -6.67
C GLY A 217 11.61 27.92 -5.13
N ARG A 218 10.44 28.20 -4.57
CA ARG A 218 10.24 28.40 -3.14
C ARG A 218 9.96 27.10 -2.42
N VAL A 219 10.97 26.23 -2.36
CA VAL A 219 11.01 25.19 -1.34
C VAL A 219 11.01 25.92 0.01
N ASN A 220 10.02 25.64 0.85
CA ASN A 220 10.05 26.16 2.22
C ASN A 220 11.23 25.51 2.96
N PRO A 221 12.34 26.21 3.22
CA PRO A 221 13.56 25.62 3.79
C PRO A 221 13.36 25.09 5.21
N ARG A 222 12.22 25.40 5.86
CA ARG A 222 11.88 24.89 7.21
C ARG A 222 11.41 23.46 7.25
N THR A 223 11.12 22.83 6.11
CA THR A 223 10.48 21.52 6.06
C THR A 223 11.37 20.39 5.55
N ASP A 224 12.63 20.67 5.23
CA ASP A 224 13.58 19.69 4.73
C ASP A 224 14.88 19.75 5.53
N PRO A 225 14.90 19.16 6.72
CA PRO A 225 16.14 19.06 7.48
C PRO A 225 17.15 18.22 6.69
N GLU A 226 18.38 18.72 6.59
CA GLU A 226 19.48 18.09 5.86
C GLU A 226 19.70 16.61 6.24
N TRP A 227 19.42 16.26 7.51
CA TRP A 227 19.47 14.88 8.00
C TRP A 227 18.46 13.95 7.36
N ALA A 228 17.35 14.46 6.83
CA ALA A 228 16.34 13.63 6.13
C ALA A 228 16.78 13.26 4.71
N ARG A 229 17.78 13.94 4.15
CA ARG A 229 18.28 13.73 2.79
C ARG A 229 19.48 12.81 2.72
N SER A 230 20.29 12.76 3.77
CA SER A 230 21.56 12.02 3.74
C SER A 230 21.60 10.91 4.78
N LEU A 231 21.57 9.70 4.31
CA LEU A 231 22.12 8.59 5.08
C LEU A 231 23.64 8.64 4.96
N LYS A 232 24.34 8.36 6.05
CA LYS A 232 25.82 8.26 6.01
C LYS A 232 26.21 7.27 4.90
N PRO A 233 27.22 7.58 4.07
CA PRO A 233 27.74 6.61 3.12
C PRO A 233 28.06 5.28 3.81
N GLY A 234 27.61 4.15 3.26
CA GLY A 234 27.84 2.82 3.84
C GLY A 234 26.79 2.33 4.85
N TRP A 235 25.76 3.10 5.16
CA TRP A 235 24.69 2.71 6.09
C TRP A 235 24.00 1.38 5.72
N GLN A 236 23.89 1.08 4.42
CA GLN A 236 23.34 -0.20 3.94
C GLN A 236 24.18 -1.38 4.40
N LYS A 237 25.53 -1.26 4.34
CA LYS A 237 26.44 -2.31 4.80
C LYS A 237 26.36 -2.49 6.31
N GLU A 238 26.24 -1.41 7.06
CA GLU A 238 26.10 -1.45 8.51
C GLU A 238 24.78 -2.16 8.91
N ARG A 239 23.68 -1.86 8.23
CA ARG A 239 22.40 -2.53 8.48
C ARG A 239 22.42 -3.99 8.05
N GLN A 240 23.03 -4.31 6.93
CA GLN A 240 23.16 -5.69 6.46
C GLN A 240 23.98 -6.54 7.44
N ALA A 241 25.06 -5.99 8.01
CA ALA A 241 25.82 -6.65 9.05
C ALA A 241 25.01 -6.88 10.32
N ASN A 242 24.16 -5.93 10.70
CA ASN A 242 23.27 -6.06 11.87
C ASN A 242 22.10 -7.04 11.63
N SER A 243 21.66 -7.23 10.40
CA SER A 243 20.59 -8.20 10.05
C SER A 243 21.08 -9.66 10.06
N THR A 244 22.39 -9.87 9.92
CA THR A 244 23.03 -11.20 10.01
C THR A 244 23.46 -11.56 11.43
N ALA A 245 23.33 -10.65 12.41
CA ALA A 245 23.58 -10.95 13.80
C ALA A 245 22.60 -12.02 14.31
N PRO A 246 23.05 -12.97 15.16
CA PRO A 246 22.18 -14.05 15.64
C PRO A 246 20.95 -13.47 16.33
N ARG A 247 19.78 -13.91 15.91
CA ARG A 247 18.51 -13.54 16.56
C ARG A 247 18.57 -13.90 18.02
N TRP A 248 18.11 -13.03 18.87
CA TRP A 248 17.77 -13.36 20.25
C TRP A 248 16.80 -14.56 20.21
N SER A 249 17.31 -15.75 20.50
CA SER A 249 16.47 -16.88 20.83
C SER A 249 15.74 -16.49 22.11
N ALA A 250 14.43 -16.30 22.03
CA ALA A 250 13.61 -16.27 23.22
C ALA A 250 13.80 -17.62 23.89
N SER A 251 14.71 -17.67 24.85
CA SER A 251 14.81 -18.79 25.76
C SER A 251 13.48 -18.87 26.50
N ALA A 252 12.70 -19.92 26.18
CA ALA A 252 11.54 -20.28 26.93
C ALA A 252 12.01 -20.49 28.40
N GLY A 253 11.74 -19.50 29.23
CA GLY A 253 11.90 -19.62 30.66
C GLY A 253 10.95 -20.69 31.15
N ALA A 254 11.47 -21.90 31.32
CA ALA A 254 10.82 -22.92 32.12
C ALA A 254 10.70 -22.38 33.54
N GLY A 255 9.56 -21.79 33.87
CA GLY A 255 9.18 -21.47 35.25
C GLY A 255 8.93 -22.73 36.00
N ARG A 256 9.73 -22.95 37.01
CA ARG A 256 9.53 -23.97 38.05
C ARG A 256 8.49 -23.50 39.04
N ALA A 257 7.73 -24.50 39.51
CA ALA A 257 6.90 -24.62 40.72
C ALA A 257 5.73 -23.67 40.84
#